data_f3ded0ca79e86f0ea3ec36bd1589f3b6
#
_entry.id   f3ded0ca79e86f0ea3ec36bd1589f3b6
#
_cell.length_a   1.000
_cell.length_b   1.000
_cell.length_c   1.000
_cell.angle_alpha   90.00
_cell.angle_beta   90.00
_cell.angle_gamma   90.00
#
_symmetry.space_group_name_H-M   'P 1'
#
loop_
_entity.id
_entity.type
_entity.pdbx_description
1 polymer ?
#
loop_
_entity_poly.entity_id
_entity_poly.type
_entity_poly.pdbx_seq_one_letter_code
_entity_poly.pdbx_strand_id
1 'polypeptide(L)'
;MLKFLKMEGIGNDYVYFDGINQDVPTDETFIKKVSNRHIGIVSDGVIIILPSETCDFRMRMFNLDGSEGKMCGNGIRCFSKFVYDQGLTDKTTLKIETLAGIRTCELNVEDGKVTSVCVDMGEPITLCSDIPVNYSKVEMVNAPIEIDGNTYYCTAVSMGNPHVIQYVDTLDFDIEAIGPKFEHASLFPESVNTEFVKVVDRGHLKMRVWERGSGETMACGTGACAVMYASYLNNKCDEKVDVELLGGHLQIELRDKKIFMTGPARTTFEGTLKEENISN
;
A
#
# COMPACT_ATOMS: atom_id res chain seq x y z
N MET A 1 21.05 -8.80 20.68
CA MET A 1 20.35 -9.63 19.65
C MET A 1 18.91 -9.15 19.52
N LEU A 2 18.41 -8.96 18.29
CA LEU A 2 17.03 -8.51 17.99
C LEU A 2 16.22 -9.63 17.34
N LYS A 3 15.06 -9.96 17.89
CA LYS A 3 14.09 -10.88 17.30
C LYS A 3 13.24 -10.12 16.28
N PHE A 4 12.92 -10.77 15.17
CA PHE A 4 12.09 -10.20 14.12
C PHE A 4 11.14 -11.22 13.50
N LEU A 5 10.07 -10.73 12.88
CA LEU A 5 9.27 -11.49 11.93
C LEU A 5 9.48 -10.93 10.51
N LYS A 6 9.62 -11.82 9.54
CA LYS A 6 9.48 -11.48 8.12
C LYS A 6 8.03 -11.73 7.74
N MET A 7 7.35 -10.69 7.26
CA MET A 7 5.93 -10.80 6.90
C MET A 7 5.68 -10.15 5.54
N GLU A 8 4.64 -10.61 4.86
CA GLU A 8 4.23 -10.10 3.55
C GLU A 8 2.71 -9.93 3.46
N GLY A 9 2.30 -8.96 2.64
CA GLY A 9 0.92 -8.72 2.26
C GLY A 9 0.81 -8.63 0.73
N ILE A 10 0.41 -9.75 0.08
CA ILE A 10 0.30 -9.87 -1.38
C ILE A 10 1.58 -9.47 -2.14
N GLY A 11 2.73 -9.99 -1.67
CA GLY A 11 4.03 -9.82 -2.33
C GLY A 11 4.82 -8.57 -1.94
N ASN A 12 4.25 -7.67 -1.13
CA ASN A 12 4.99 -6.56 -0.51
C ASN A 12 5.40 -6.99 0.90
N ASP A 13 6.71 -6.95 1.19
CA ASP A 13 7.28 -7.62 2.35
C ASP A 13 8.17 -6.70 3.20
N TYR A 14 8.06 -6.84 4.53
CA TYR A 14 8.84 -6.08 5.51
C TYR A 14 9.42 -6.97 6.59
N VAL A 15 10.47 -6.47 7.24
CA VAL A 15 10.97 -7.01 8.52
C VAL A 15 10.30 -6.25 9.65
N TYR A 16 9.65 -6.97 10.56
CA TYR A 16 8.89 -6.41 11.69
C TYR A 16 9.65 -6.64 12.99
N PHE A 17 9.81 -5.57 13.76
CA PHE A 17 10.41 -5.60 15.09
C PHE A 17 9.44 -5.12 16.16
N ASP A 18 9.42 -5.84 17.28
CA ASP A 18 8.77 -5.40 18.50
C ASP A 18 9.63 -4.35 19.21
N GLY A 19 9.40 -3.09 18.96
CA GLY A 19 10.07 -1.97 19.61
C GLY A 19 9.45 -1.58 20.96
N ILE A 20 8.44 -2.34 21.44
CA ILE A 20 7.92 -2.19 22.81
C ILE A 20 8.85 -2.90 23.80
N ASN A 21 9.30 -4.12 23.43
CA ASN A 21 10.09 -4.99 24.28
C ASN A 21 11.57 -5.08 23.87
N GLN A 22 11.97 -4.41 22.77
CA GLN A 22 13.33 -4.40 22.26
C GLN A 22 13.75 -2.98 21.91
N ASP A 23 15.03 -2.65 22.12
CA ASP A 23 15.63 -1.41 21.64
C ASP A 23 16.08 -1.60 20.19
N VAL A 24 15.27 -1.13 19.26
CA VAL A 24 15.45 -1.30 17.81
C VAL A 24 16.04 -0.02 17.21
N PRO A 25 17.24 -0.09 16.59
CA PRO A 25 17.79 1.06 15.90
C PRO A 25 16.91 1.55 14.76
N THR A 26 16.86 2.86 14.57
CA THR A 26 16.02 3.50 13.52
C THR A 26 16.87 4.35 12.57
N ASP A 27 18.18 4.25 12.66
CA ASP A 27 19.07 4.96 11.77
C ASP A 27 19.10 4.33 10.36
N GLU A 28 19.42 5.15 9.38
CA GLU A 28 19.43 4.76 7.97
C GLU A 28 20.36 3.59 7.68
N THR A 29 21.50 3.53 8.37
CA THR A 29 22.51 2.47 8.17
C THR A 29 21.96 1.11 8.59
N PHE A 30 21.32 1.04 9.76
CA PHE A 30 20.67 -0.19 10.24
C PHE A 30 19.58 -0.65 9.29
N ILE A 31 18.68 0.25 8.86
CA ILE A 31 17.56 -0.08 7.98
C ILE A 31 18.08 -0.63 6.64
N LYS A 32 19.03 0.06 6.02
CA LYS A 32 19.66 -0.37 4.76
C LYS A 32 20.34 -1.73 4.91
N LYS A 33 21.05 -1.96 6.01
CA LYS A 33 21.73 -3.23 6.28
C LYS A 33 20.74 -4.38 6.44
N VAL A 34 19.67 -4.18 7.22
CA VAL A 34 18.60 -5.20 7.44
C VAL A 34 17.90 -5.53 6.12
N SER A 35 17.57 -4.54 5.31
CA SER A 35 16.83 -4.71 4.05
C SER A 35 17.69 -5.24 2.89
N ASN A 36 19.03 -5.23 3.03
CA ASN A 36 19.94 -5.60 1.96
C ASN A 36 19.85 -7.09 1.62
N ARG A 37 19.74 -7.42 0.31
CA ARG A 37 19.60 -8.82 -0.15
C ARG A 37 20.83 -9.69 0.05
N HIS A 38 22.03 -9.10 0.18
CA HIS A 38 23.28 -9.86 0.22
C HIS A 38 23.82 -10.07 1.64
N ILE A 39 23.58 -9.09 2.53
CA ILE A 39 24.14 -9.08 3.89
C ILE A 39 23.07 -8.98 4.98
N GLY A 40 21.80 -8.76 4.60
CA GLY A 40 20.66 -8.61 5.49
C GLY A 40 19.62 -9.72 5.31
N ILE A 41 18.36 -9.38 5.61
CA ILE A 41 17.21 -10.31 5.57
C ILE A 41 16.50 -10.27 4.22
N VAL A 42 16.73 -9.27 3.43
CA VAL A 42 16.04 -8.86 2.20
C VAL A 42 14.56 -8.50 2.43
N SER A 43 14.21 -7.24 2.14
CA SER A 43 12.82 -6.75 2.28
C SER A 43 12.64 -5.42 1.57
N ASP A 44 11.40 -5.02 1.34
CA ASP A 44 11.04 -3.67 0.89
C ASP A 44 11.32 -2.60 1.96
N GLY A 45 11.57 -3.04 3.20
CA GLY A 45 11.95 -2.16 4.30
C GLY A 45 11.71 -2.78 5.69
N VAL A 46 11.63 -1.92 6.68
CA VAL A 46 11.48 -2.30 8.09
C VAL A 46 10.26 -1.61 8.69
N ILE A 47 9.50 -2.34 9.50
CA ILE A 47 8.39 -1.81 10.30
C ILE A 47 8.66 -2.09 11.78
N ILE A 48 8.51 -1.05 12.60
CA ILE A 48 8.72 -1.12 14.04
C ILE A 48 7.41 -0.85 14.77
N ILE A 49 7.05 -1.76 15.66
CA ILE A 49 5.89 -1.66 16.54
C ILE A 49 6.31 -0.87 17.79
N LEU A 50 5.60 0.21 18.07
CA LEU A 50 5.89 1.10 19.21
C LEU A 50 4.63 1.33 20.05
N PRO A 51 4.78 1.72 21.32
CA PRO A 51 3.66 2.21 22.12
C PRO A 51 3.16 3.54 21.56
N SER A 52 1.88 3.85 21.78
CA SER A 52 1.27 5.14 21.46
C SER A 52 0.60 5.71 22.70
N GLU A 53 0.63 7.04 22.83
CA GLU A 53 -0.08 7.74 23.94
C GLU A 53 -1.57 7.96 23.60
N THR A 54 -1.93 7.89 22.31
CA THR A 54 -3.27 8.26 21.82
C THR A 54 -4.02 7.12 21.14
N CYS A 55 -3.31 6.07 20.76
CA CYS A 55 -3.83 4.91 20.03
C CYS A 55 -3.42 3.61 20.72
N ASP A 56 -3.85 2.47 20.19
CA ASP A 56 -3.43 1.16 20.72
C ASP A 56 -1.93 0.94 20.49
N PHE A 57 -1.43 1.32 19.31
CA PHE A 57 -0.03 1.21 18.91
C PHE A 57 0.37 2.34 17.97
N ARG A 58 1.69 2.51 17.79
CA ARG A 58 2.29 3.36 16.77
C ARG A 58 3.14 2.54 15.82
N MET A 59 2.93 2.77 14.53
CA MET A 59 3.71 2.17 13.45
C MET A 59 4.74 3.18 12.94
N ARG A 60 6.03 2.80 12.96
CA ARG A 60 7.05 3.45 12.15
C ARG A 60 7.46 2.50 11.03
N MET A 61 7.48 3.00 9.82
CA MET A 61 7.95 2.22 8.67
C MET A 61 9.08 2.92 7.96
N PHE A 62 10.02 2.16 7.49
CA PHE A 62 11.18 2.62 6.74
C PHE A 62 11.27 1.87 5.44
N ASN A 63 11.53 2.59 4.34
CA ASN A 63 11.82 2.01 3.04
C ASN A 63 13.22 1.39 3.04
N LEU A 64 13.51 0.56 2.04
CA LEU A 64 14.79 -0.12 1.92
C LEU A 64 16.00 0.85 1.79
N ASP A 65 15.75 2.09 1.36
CA ASP A 65 16.76 3.16 1.27
C ASP A 65 17.01 3.90 2.61
N GLY A 66 16.31 3.50 3.68
CA GLY A 66 16.39 4.09 5.01
C GLY A 66 15.49 5.28 5.25
N SER A 67 14.80 5.80 4.24
CA SER A 67 13.84 6.88 4.41
C SER A 67 12.60 6.42 5.19
N GLU A 68 12.05 7.29 6.05
CA GLU A 68 10.83 6.98 6.80
C GLU A 68 9.59 7.25 5.93
N GLY A 69 8.79 6.22 5.71
CA GLY A 69 7.54 6.30 4.97
C GLY A 69 6.36 6.69 5.87
N LYS A 70 5.35 7.30 5.27
CA LYS A 70 4.19 7.79 6.04
C LYS A 70 3.24 6.65 6.45
N MET A 71 2.96 5.73 5.56
CA MET A 71 2.07 4.57 5.76
C MET A 71 2.17 3.62 4.57
N CYS A 72 2.00 2.32 4.82
CA CYS A 72 1.84 1.29 3.79
C CYS A 72 0.61 0.44 4.10
N GLY A 73 -0.33 0.35 3.16
CA GLY A 73 -1.55 -0.43 3.32
C GLY A 73 -1.31 -1.92 3.51
N ASN A 74 -0.28 -2.47 2.83
CA ASN A 74 0.12 -3.87 3.01
C ASN A 74 0.83 -4.05 4.36
N GLY A 75 1.76 -3.13 4.68
CA GLY A 75 2.51 -3.16 5.92
C GLY A 75 1.62 -3.07 7.17
N ILE A 76 0.58 -2.24 7.18
CA ILE A 76 -0.29 -2.10 8.36
C ILE A 76 -1.17 -3.32 8.61
N ARG A 77 -1.50 -4.11 7.57
CA ARG A 77 -2.20 -5.38 7.75
C ARG A 77 -1.31 -6.39 8.48
N CYS A 78 -0.06 -6.52 8.05
CA CYS A 78 0.92 -7.36 8.71
C CYS A 78 1.25 -6.87 10.13
N PHE A 79 1.34 -5.55 10.34
CA PHE A 79 1.47 -4.94 11.67
C PHE A 79 0.33 -5.38 12.60
N SER A 80 -0.91 -5.29 12.13
CA SER A 80 -2.09 -5.66 12.91
C SER A 80 -2.09 -7.14 13.27
N LYS A 81 -1.71 -8.01 12.31
CA LYS A 81 -1.51 -9.44 12.57
C LYS A 81 -0.38 -9.67 13.56
N PHE A 82 0.74 -8.96 13.44
CA PHE A 82 1.87 -9.09 14.36
C PHE A 82 1.44 -8.86 15.81
N VAL A 83 0.81 -7.72 16.10
CA VAL A 83 0.47 -7.35 17.49
C VAL A 83 -0.53 -8.31 18.11
N TYR A 84 -1.47 -8.86 17.33
CA TYR A 84 -2.41 -9.85 17.81
C TYR A 84 -1.77 -11.23 17.97
N ASP A 85 -1.11 -11.75 16.96
CA ASP A 85 -0.56 -13.11 16.94
C ASP A 85 0.62 -13.30 17.93
N GLN A 86 1.35 -12.20 18.25
CA GLN A 86 2.41 -12.18 19.25
C GLN A 86 1.89 -11.92 20.69
N GLY A 87 0.57 -11.76 20.85
CA GLY A 87 -0.05 -11.58 22.16
C GLY A 87 0.19 -10.21 22.80
N LEU A 88 0.52 -9.18 22.00
CA LEU A 88 0.64 -7.79 22.49
C LEU A 88 -0.74 -7.18 22.75
N THR A 89 -1.80 -7.76 22.19
CA THR A 89 -3.20 -7.37 22.38
C THR A 89 -4.14 -8.55 22.09
N ASP A 90 -5.34 -8.50 22.68
CA ASP A 90 -6.47 -9.39 22.38
C ASP A 90 -7.60 -8.68 21.60
N LYS A 91 -7.41 -7.39 21.29
CA LYS A 91 -8.38 -6.60 20.54
C LYS A 91 -8.42 -7.02 19.08
N THR A 92 -9.63 -7.11 18.51
CA THR A 92 -9.86 -7.37 17.09
C THR A 92 -10.14 -6.09 16.28
N THR A 93 -10.24 -4.95 16.96
CA THR A 93 -10.29 -3.62 16.33
C THR A 93 -9.19 -2.77 16.93
N LEU A 94 -8.30 -2.28 16.09
CA LEU A 94 -7.11 -1.52 16.50
C LEU A 94 -7.12 -0.12 15.90
N LYS A 95 -6.69 0.86 16.70
CA LYS A 95 -6.32 2.18 16.23
C LYS A 95 -4.80 2.27 16.22
N ILE A 96 -4.23 2.54 15.06
CA ILE A 96 -2.79 2.58 14.85
C ILE A 96 -2.40 4.01 14.44
N GLU A 97 -1.51 4.61 15.21
CA GLU A 97 -0.88 5.89 14.88
C GLU A 97 0.15 5.69 13.77
N THR A 98 0.06 6.47 12.71
CA THR A 98 1.01 6.51 11.60
C THR A 98 1.35 7.96 11.25
N LEU A 99 2.41 8.20 10.46
CA LEU A 99 2.72 9.54 9.94
C LEU A 99 1.67 10.07 8.94
N ALA A 100 0.81 9.19 8.41
CA ALA A 100 -0.34 9.57 7.58
C ALA A 100 -1.64 9.73 8.39
N GLY A 101 -1.55 9.84 9.72
CA GLY A 101 -2.69 9.91 10.64
C GLY A 101 -3.08 8.55 11.20
N ILE A 102 -4.17 8.54 11.97
CA ILE A 102 -4.68 7.34 12.63
C ILE A 102 -5.39 6.46 11.61
N ARG A 103 -5.09 5.15 11.65
CA ARG A 103 -5.79 4.13 10.87
C ARG A 103 -6.52 3.17 11.79
N THR A 104 -7.75 2.83 11.42
CA THR A 104 -8.52 1.78 12.09
C THR A 104 -8.39 0.49 11.31
N CYS A 105 -8.05 -0.59 11.99
CA CYS A 105 -7.88 -1.92 11.43
C CYS A 105 -8.81 -2.90 12.15
N GLU A 106 -9.62 -3.64 11.39
CA GLU A 106 -10.49 -4.72 11.88
C GLU A 106 -9.88 -6.06 11.49
N LEU A 107 -9.64 -6.93 12.48
CA LEU A 107 -8.96 -8.19 12.32
C LEU A 107 -9.98 -9.33 12.18
N ASN A 108 -9.86 -10.11 11.12
CA ASN A 108 -10.56 -11.38 10.99
C ASN A 108 -9.70 -12.47 11.62
N VAL A 109 -10.21 -13.06 12.71
CA VAL A 109 -9.50 -14.06 13.49
C VAL A 109 -10.18 -15.42 13.34
N GLU A 110 -9.40 -16.43 12.98
CA GLU A 110 -9.82 -17.82 12.89
C GLU A 110 -8.80 -18.69 13.66
N ASP A 111 -9.27 -19.60 14.48
CA ASP A 111 -8.43 -20.49 15.31
C ASP A 111 -7.34 -19.73 16.11
N GLY A 112 -7.69 -18.52 16.60
CA GLY A 112 -6.79 -17.70 17.41
C GLY A 112 -5.66 -17.01 16.61
N LYS A 113 -5.75 -16.99 15.28
CA LYS A 113 -4.79 -16.31 14.38
C LYS A 113 -5.50 -15.37 13.42
N VAL A 114 -4.86 -14.24 13.11
CA VAL A 114 -5.37 -13.30 12.12
C VAL A 114 -5.19 -13.88 10.71
N THR A 115 -6.29 -13.99 9.96
CA THR A 115 -6.30 -14.48 8.57
C THR A 115 -6.31 -13.34 7.56
N SER A 116 -7.03 -12.26 7.87
CA SER A 116 -7.07 -11.05 7.05
C SER A 116 -7.33 -9.81 7.92
N VAL A 117 -7.07 -8.65 7.36
CA VAL A 117 -7.26 -7.37 8.04
C VAL A 117 -7.98 -6.40 7.11
N CYS A 118 -9.05 -5.78 7.61
CA CYS A 118 -9.76 -4.68 6.97
C CYS A 118 -9.22 -3.36 7.51
N VAL A 119 -8.78 -2.48 6.61
CA VAL A 119 -8.18 -1.17 6.93
C VAL A 119 -9.09 -0.05 6.44
N ASP A 120 -9.46 0.90 7.31
CA ASP A 120 -10.06 2.18 6.91
C ASP A 120 -9.00 3.04 6.21
N MET A 121 -9.08 3.12 4.88
CA MET A 121 -8.15 3.87 4.04
C MET A 121 -8.50 5.35 3.94
N GLY A 122 -9.65 5.78 4.47
CA GLY A 122 -10.15 7.14 4.44
C GLY A 122 -10.96 7.48 3.19
N GLU A 123 -11.23 8.77 3.03
CA GLU A 123 -12.01 9.27 1.89
C GLU A 123 -11.10 9.46 0.67
N PRO A 124 -11.54 9.04 -0.54
CA PRO A 124 -10.83 9.30 -1.77
C PRO A 124 -10.99 10.78 -2.17
N ILE A 125 -9.96 11.35 -2.77
CA ILE A 125 -9.94 12.73 -3.25
C ILE A 125 -9.99 12.72 -4.78
N THR A 126 -10.89 13.53 -5.37
CA THR A 126 -11.07 13.66 -6.82
C THR A 126 -10.76 15.04 -7.36
N LEU A 127 -10.62 16.04 -6.48
CA LEU A 127 -10.28 17.39 -6.90
C LEU A 127 -8.86 17.46 -7.47
N CYS A 128 -8.72 17.87 -8.72
CA CYS A 128 -7.43 17.92 -9.41
C CYS A 128 -6.40 18.80 -8.68
N SER A 129 -6.83 19.88 -8.02
CA SER A 129 -5.97 20.73 -7.18
C SER A 129 -5.33 19.97 -6.03
N ASP A 130 -6.04 19.00 -5.46
CA ASP A 130 -5.63 18.28 -4.25
C ASP A 130 -4.91 16.95 -4.58
N ILE A 131 -4.98 16.53 -5.87
CA ILE A 131 -4.26 15.35 -6.40
C ILE A 131 -2.89 15.74 -6.98
N PRO A 132 -2.49 16.94 -7.07
CA PRO A 132 -1.69 17.76 -7.98
C PRO A 132 -1.70 17.28 -9.46
N VAL A 133 -2.84 17.55 -10.12
CA VAL A 133 -3.02 17.30 -11.56
C VAL A 133 -3.28 18.61 -12.29
N ASN A 134 -2.46 18.96 -13.27
CA ASN A 134 -2.59 20.14 -14.13
C ASN A 134 -3.70 19.94 -15.18
N TYR A 135 -4.95 19.80 -14.73
CA TYR A 135 -6.10 19.60 -15.59
C TYR A 135 -7.03 20.81 -15.57
N SER A 136 -7.64 21.16 -16.70
CA SER A 136 -8.45 22.38 -16.85
C SER A 136 -9.81 22.34 -16.17
N LYS A 137 -10.28 21.15 -15.76
CA LYS A 137 -11.55 20.97 -15.04
C LYS A 137 -11.28 20.64 -13.57
N VAL A 138 -12.32 20.75 -12.75
CA VAL A 138 -12.25 20.49 -11.31
C VAL A 138 -11.87 19.04 -10.99
N GLU A 139 -12.41 18.10 -11.77
CA GLU A 139 -12.13 16.67 -11.65
C GLU A 139 -11.73 16.07 -13.01
N MET A 140 -10.94 15.03 -12.97
CA MET A 140 -10.52 14.25 -14.13
C MET A 140 -11.15 12.85 -14.07
N VAL A 141 -12.37 12.71 -14.63
CA VAL A 141 -13.12 11.46 -14.68
C VAL A 141 -13.36 11.10 -16.14
N ASN A 142 -12.87 9.94 -16.58
CA ASN A 142 -12.89 9.46 -17.98
C ASN A 142 -12.52 10.56 -18.99
N ALA A 143 -11.48 11.29 -18.66
CA ALA A 143 -11.07 12.47 -19.37
C ALA A 143 -9.97 12.15 -20.38
N PRO A 144 -10.03 12.70 -21.61
CA PRO A 144 -8.96 12.55 -22.59
C PRO A 144 -7.72 13.31 -22.14
N ILE A 145 -6.59 12.63 -22.15
CA ILE A 145 -5.25 13.19 -21.90
C ILE A 145 -4.30 12.75 -23.01
N GLU A 146 -3.35 13.63 -23.36
CA GLU A 146 -2.32 13.33 -24.35
C GLU A 146 -1.03 12.92 -23.65
N ILE A 147 -0.52 11.73 -23.97
CA ILE A 147 0.75 11.23 -23.50
C ILE A 147 1.52 10.66 -24.69
N ASP A 148 2.69 11.22 -24.97
CA ASP A 148 3.58 10.79 -26.04
C ASP A 148 2.86 10.69 -27.42
N GLY A 149 1.98 11.68 -27.69
CA GLY A 149 1.24 11.78 -28.96
C GLY A 149 0.05 10.82 -29.08
N ASN A 150 -0.31 10.11 -28.02
CA ASN A 150 -1.48 9.25 -27.97
C ASN A 150 -2.52 9.79 -26.99
N THR A 151 -3.79 9.64 -27.33
CA THR A 151 -4.91 10.02 -26.46
C THR A 151 -5.30 8.84 -25.57
N TYR A 152 -5.36 9.07 -24.26
CA TYR A 152 -5.83 8.10 -23.25
C TYR A 152 -7.01 8.69 -22.48
N TYR A 153 -7.96 7.85 -22.08
CA TYR A 153 -9.10 8.28 -21.27
C TYR A 153 -8.88 7.83 -19.83
N CYS A 154 -8.59 8.79 -18.94
CA CYS A 154 -8.13 8.50 -17.59
C CYS A 154 -9.02 9.13 -16.52
N THR A 155 -8.93 8.57 -15.33
CA THR A 155 -9.54 9.10 -14.10
C THR A 155 -8.45 9.29 -13.05
N ALA A 156 -8.39 10.48 -12.43
CA ALA A 156 -7.45 10.76 -11.35
C ALA A 156 -8.13 10.63 -9.99
N VAL A 157 -7.47 9.97 -9.05
CA VAL A 157 -7.91 9.79 -7.66
C VAL A 157 -6.69 9.87 -6.75
N SER A 158 -6.83 10.47 -5.56
CA SER A 158 -5.81 10.36 -4.51
C SER A 158 -6.35 9.60 -3.32
N MET A 159 -5.54 8.69 -2.80
CA MET A 159 -5.71 8.01 -1.51
C MET A 159 -4.65 8.48 -0.49
N GLY A 160 -4.24 9.76 -0.60
CA GLY A 160 -3.12 10.35 0.11
C GLY A 160 -1.83 10.41 -0.71
N ASN A 161 -1.84 9.78 -1.87
CA ASN A 161 -0.87 9.86 -2.95
C ASN A 161 -1.58 9.84 -4.31
N PRO A 162 -1.03 10.44 -5.37
CA PRO A 162 -1.71 10.57 -6.66
C PRO A 162 -1.74 9.25 -7.44
N HIS A 163 -2.92 8.94 -7.99
CA HIS A 163 -3.16 7.80 -8.88
C HIS A 163 -3.87 8.25 -10.14
N VAL A 164 -3.51 7.66 -11.28
CA VAL A 164 -4.23 7.80 -12.54
C VAL A 164 -4.61 6.43 -13.08
N ILE A 165 -5.90 6.25 -13.37
CA ILE A 165 -6.49 5.00 -13.77
C ILE A 165 -6.79 5.01 -15.25
N GLN A 166 -6.17 4.08 -15.99
CA GLN A 166 -6.38 3.82 -17.42
C GLN A 166 -7.04 2.46 -17.60
N TYR A 167 -8.22 2.43 -18.26
CA TYR A 167 -8.87 1.16 -18.59
C TYR A 167 -8.30 0.58 -19.87
N VAL A 168 -8.07 -0.75 -19.86
CA VAL A 168 -7.48 -1.51 -20.95
C VAL A 168 -8.25 -2.81 -21.21
N ASP A 169 -8.25 -3.29 -22.43
CA ASP A 169 -8.89 -4.57 -22.80
C ASP A 169 -8.03 -5.78 -22.40
N THR A 170 -6.71 -5.60 -22.36
CA THR A 170 -5.74 -6.61 -21.97
C THR A 170 -4.67 -6.03 -21.07
N LEU A 171 -4.14 -6.85 -20.16
CA LEU A 171 -2.99 -6.53 -19.32
C LEU A 171 -1.68 -7.12 -19.89
N ASP A 172 -1.76 -7.78 -21.03
CA ASP A 172 -0.59 -8.32 -21.75
C ASP A 172 0.01 -7.24 -22.66
N PHE A 173 0.85 -6.40 -22.07
CA PHE A 173 1.63 -5.35 -22.75
C PHE A 173 2.88 -5.01 -21.94
N ASP A 174 3.82 -4.33 -22.59
CA ASP A 174 5.06 -3.86 -21.98
C ASP A 174 4.78 -2.60 -21.12
N ILE A 175 4.62 -2.80 -19.81
CA ILE A 175 4.37 -1.72 -18.85
C ILE A 175 5.61 -0.85 -18.63
N GLU A 176 6.83 -1.39 -18.80
CA GLU A 176 8.07 -0.63 -18.68
C GLU A 176 8.23 0.37 -19.82
N ALA A 177 7.65 0.09 -20.98
CA ALA A 177 7.66 1.02 -22.10
C ALA A 177 6.66 2.20 -21.95
N ILE A 178 5.54 1.99 -21.21
CA ILE A 178 4.47 2.99 -21.10
C ILE A 178 4.41 3.66 -19.72
N GLY A 179 4.70 2.94 -18.64
CA GLY A 179 4.59 3.44 -17.26
C GLY A 179 5.38 4.73 -17.01
N PRO A 180 6.67 4.83 -17.41
CA PRO A 180 7.45 6.05 -17.24
C PRO A 180 6.87 7.27 -17.97
N LYS A 181 6.17 7.06 -19.10
CA LYS A 181 5.56 8.13 -19.88
C LYS A 181 4.37 8.75 -19.15
N PHE A 182 3.60 7.95 -18.42
CA PHE A 182 2.56 8.44 -17.53
C PHE A 182 3.14 9.10 -16.30
N GLU A 183 4.07 8.42 -15.60
CA GLU A 183 4.68 8.91 -14.36
C GLU A 183 5.26 10.33 -14.53
N HIS A 184 5.94 10.58 -15.66
CA HIS A 184 6.65 11.85 -15.90
C HIS A 184 5.90 12.79 -16.84
N ALA A 185 4.63 12.53 -17.16
CA ALA A 185 3.86 13.44 -17.98
C ALA A 185 3.70 14.82 -17.32
N SER A 186 3.83 15.90 -18.07
CA SER A 186 3.72 17.28 -17.55
C SER A 186 2.38 17.59 -16.89
N LEU A 187 1.37 16.76 -17.14
CA LEU A 187 0.07 16.80 -16.48
C LEU A 187 0.17 16.50 -14.98
N PHE A 188 1.18 15.72 -14.56
CA PHE A 188 1.40 15.28 -13.18
C PHE A 188 2.70 15.87 -12.61
N PRO A 189 2.66 17.10 -12.08
CA PRO A 189 3.87 17.85 -11.69
C PRO A 189 4.67 17.19 -10.55
N GLU A 190 4.03 16.32 -9.75
CA GLU A 190 4.67 15.57 -8.67
C GLU A 190 4.85 14.08 -9.02
N SER A 191 4.78 13.73 -10.32
CA SER A 191 4.68 12.36 -10.80
C SER A 191 3.43 11.64 -10.26
N VAL A 192 3.09 10.48 -10.81
CA VAL A 192 1.85 9.76 -10.51
C VAL A 192 2.06 8.25 -10.52
N ASN A 193 1.31 7.53 -9.69
CA ASN A 193 1.14 6.10 -9.83
C ASN A 193 0.11 5.84 -10.93
N THR A 194 0.37 4.91 -11.81
CA THR A 194 -0.52 4.60 -12.94
C THR A 194 -1.03 3.19 -12.85
N GLU A 195 -2.34 3.04 -12.77
CA GLU A 195 -3.02 1.76 -12.74
C GLU A 195 -3.67 1.46 -14.10
N PHE A 196 -3.21 0.37 -14.72
CA PHE A 196 -3.82 -0.18 -15.93
C PHE A 196 -4.84 -1.26 -15.51
N VAL A 197 -6.12 -1.03 -15.84
CA VAL A 197 -7.23 -1.77 -15.27
C VAL A 197 -8.03 -2.46 -16.35
N LYS A 198 -8.20 -3.78 -16.20
CA LYS A 198 -9.17 -4.58 -16.95
C LYS A 198 -10.40 -4.83 -16.08
N VAL A 199 -11.55 -4.38 -16.55
CA VAL A 199 -12.84 -4.71 -15.94
C VAL A 199 -13.25 -6.12 -16.39
N VAL A 200 -13.32 -7.06 -15.45
CA VAL A 200 -13.78 -8.43 -15.72
C VAL A 200 -15.30 -8.49 -15.67
N ASP A 201 -15.85 -7.98 -14.57
CA ASP A 201 -17.27 -7.74 -14.35
C ASP A 201 -17.46 -6.69 -13.27
N ARG A 202 -18.68 -6.42 -12.82
CA ARG A 202 -18.98 -5.38 -11.83
C ARG A 202 -18.42 -5.69 -10.43
N GLY A 203 -18.14 -6.93 -10.12
CA GLY A 203 -17.56 -7.38 -8.84
C GLY A 203 -16.05 -7.65 -8.88
N HIS A 204 -15.45 -7.68 -10.09
CA HIS A 204 -14.07 -8.15 -10.27
C HIS A 204 -13.30 -7.24 -11.23
N LEU A 205 -12.18 -6.70 -10.73
CA LEU A 205 -11.24 -5.89 -11.48
C LEU A 205 -9.85 -6.55 -11.44
N LYS A 206 -9.09 -6.42 -12.53
CA LYS A 206 -7.67 -6.83 -12.58
C LYS A 206 -6.82 -5.62 -12.88
N MET A 207 -5.68 -5.48 -12.24
CA MET A 207 -4.80 -4.36 -12.48
C MET A 207 -3.32 -4.74 -12.51
N ARG A 208 -2.56 -3.93 -13.24
CA ARG A 208 -1.11 -3.77 -13.10
C ARG A 208 -0.84 -2.33 -12.74
N VAL A 209 0.19 -2.09 -11.94
CA VAL A 209 0.53 -0.75 -11.47
C VAL A 209 1.97 -0.41 -11.82
N TRP A 210 2.17 0.81 -12.29
CA TRP A 210 3.45 1.47 -12.34
C TRP A 210 3.52 2.49 -11.20
N GLU A 211 4.26 2.17 -10.16
CA GLU A 211 4.37 3.04 -8.99
C GLU A 211 5.43 4.13 -9.18
N ARG A 212 5.09 5.32 -8.78
CA ARG A 212 5.95 6.50 -8.77
C ARG A 212 7.28 6.21 -8.04
N GLY A 213 8.39 6.29 -8.78
CA GLY A 213 9.74 6.07 -8.26
C GLY A 213 10.13 4.61 -8.04
N SER A 214 9.23 3.64 -8.29
CA SER A 214 9.48 2.22 -8.01
C SER A 214 9.31 1.31 -9.21
N GLY A 215 8.58 1.76 -10.24
CA GLY A 215 8.28 0.93 -11.40
C GLY A 215 7.12 -0.03 -11.16
N GLU A 216 7.06 -1.14 -11.90
CA GLU A 216 6.04 -2.15 -11.68
C GLU A 216 6.27 -2.89 -10.35
N THR A 217 5.24 -2.98 -9.53
CA THR A 217 5.26 -3.66 -8.24
C THR A 217 4.21 -4.77 -8.16
N MET A 218 4.41 -5.69 -7.21
CA MET A 218 3.48 -6.80 -6.99
C MET A 218 2.15 -6.36 -6.42
N ALA A 219 2.15 -5.25 -5.63
CA ALA A 219 0.97 -4.81 -4.89
C ALA A 219 1.02 -3.35 -4.48
N CYS A 220 0.03 -2.56 -4.90
CA CYS A 220 -0.21 -1.21 -4.45
C CYS A 220 -1.60 -1.11 -3.80
N GLY A 221 -1.65 -1.04 -2.45
CA GLY A 221 -2.93 -1.00 -1.72
C GLY A 221 -3.72 0.28 -1.98
N THR A 222 -3.07 1.44 -2.02
CA THR A 222 -3.71 2.73 -2.35
C THR A 222 -4.15 2.75 -3.82
N GLY A 223 -3.36 2.14 -4.71
CA GLY A 223 -3.73 1.97 -6.13
C GLY A 223 -4.99 1.13 -6.30
N ALA A 224 -5.12 -0.01 -5.59
CA ALA A 224 -6.33 -0.82 -5.62
C ALA A 224 -7.57 -0.05 -5.12
N CYS A 225 -7.41 0.77 -4.07
CA CYS A 225 -8.46 1.65 -3.57
C CYS A 225 -8.86 2.71 -4.60
N ALA A 226 -7.89 3.35 -5.25
CA ALA A 226 -8.12 4.34 -6.30
C ALA A 226 -8.80 3.72 -7.53
N VAL A 227 -8.39 2.50 -7.92
CA VAL A 227 -8.99 1.72 -9.02
C VAL A 227 -10.47 1.43 -8.75
N MET A 228 -10.80 0.93 -7.57
CA MET A 228 -12.20 0.71 -7.21
C MET A 228 -13.01 1.99 -7.29
N TYR A 229 -12.54 3.08 -6.67
CA TYR A 229 -13.28 4.32 -6.63
C TYR A 229 -13.43 4.98 -8.02
N ALA A 230 -12.36 4.99 -8.82
CA ALA A 230 -12.43 5.43 -10.21
C ALA A 230 -13.43 4.60 -11.03
N SER A 231 -13.44 3.27 -10.83
CA SER A 231 -14.36 2.37 -11.53
C SER A 231 -15.81 2.59 -11.10
N TYR A 232 -16.05 2.88 -9.83
CA TYR A 232 -17.36 3.27 -9.32
C TYR A 232 -17.85 4.57 -9.95
N LEU A 233 -17.01 5.63 -9.97
CA LEU A 233 -17.34 6.90 -10.62
C LEU A 233 -17.68 6.74 -12.11
N ASN A 234 -17.03 5.80 -12.80
CA ASN A 234 -17.27 5.48 -14.20
C ASN A 234 -18.40 4.45 -14.41
N ASN A 235 -19.13 4.07 -13.37
CA ASN A 235 -20.21 3.08 -13.40
C ASN A 235 -19.75 1.71 -13.96
N LYS A 236 -18.50 1.32 -13.72
CA LYS A 236 -17.89 0.06 -14.20
C LYS A 236 -17.88 -1.04 -13.14
N CYS A 237 -18.08 -0.70 -11.86
CA CYS A 237 -18.13 -1.66 -10.78
C CYS A 237 -19.18 -1.30 -9.73
N ASP A 238 -19.43 -2.21 -8.79
CA ASP A 238 -20.27 -2.03 -7.63
C ASP A 238 -19.46 -1.42 -6.46
N GLU A 239 -20.14 -1.10 -5.34
CA GLU A 239 -19.49 -0.52 -4.13
C GLU A 239 -18.56 -1.51 -3.42
N LYS A 240 -18.56 -2.78 -3.80
CA LYS A 240 -17.68 -3.80 -3.25
C LYS A 240 -17.15 -4.67 -4.38
N VAL A 241 -15.82 -4.74 -4.49
CA VAL A 241 -15.14 -5.45 -5.56
C VAL A 241 -13.95 -6.24 -5.04
N ASP A 242 -13.62 -7.30 -5.74
CA ASP A 242 -12.33 -7.98 -5.67
C ASP A 242 -11.41 -7.37 -6.73
N VAL A 243 -10.24 -6.90 -6.29
CA VAL A 243 -9.19 -6.37 -7.16
C VAL A 243 -8.04 -7.35 -7.18
N GLU A 244 -7.78 -7.96 -8.35
CA GLU A 244 -6.65 -8.85 -8.59
C GLU A 244 -5.43 -8.03 -9.02
N LEU A 245 -4.32 -8.17 -8.29
CA LEU A 245 -3.00 -7.62 -8.55
C LEU A 245 -2.03 -8.77 -8.84
N LEU A 246 -0.79 -8.47 -9.25
CA LEU A 246 0.23 -9.50 -9.49
C LEU A 246 0.52 -10.34 -8.24
N GLY A 247 0.51 -9.73 -7.06
CA GLY A 247 0.79 -10.39 -5.78
C GLY A 247 -0.38 -11.12 -5.14
N GLY A 248 -1.62 -10.90 -5.61
CA GLY A 248 -2.82 -11.49 -5.05
C GLY A 248 -4.05 -10.60 -5.10
N HIS A 249 -4.99 -10.83 -4.22
CA HIS A 249 -6.31 -10.21 -4.22
C HIS A 249 -6.52 -9.30 -3.01
N LEU A 250 -7.19 -8.16 -3.25
CA LEU A 250 -7.70 -7.26 -2.24
C LEU A 250 -9.20 -7.05 -2.45
N GLN A 251 -9.97 -7.19 -1.38
CA GLN A 251 -11.37 -6.78 -1.39
C GLN A 251 -11.44 -5.29 -1.02
N ILE A 252 -12.00 -4.49 -1.91
CA ILE A 252 -12.16 -3.05 -1.72
C ILE A 252 -13.65 -2.73 -1.64
N GLU A 253 -14.04 -1.92 -0.66
CA GLU A 253 -15.42 -1.57 -0.42
C GLU A 253 -15.58 -0.08 -0.09
N LEU A 254 -16.55 0.56 -0.74
CA LEU A 254 -16.99 1.93 -0.44
C LEU A 254 -18.10 1.87 0.61
N ARG A 255 -17.89 2.47 1.80
CA ARG A 255 -18.87 2.61 2.88
C ARG A 255 -18.86 4.05 3.38
N ASP A 256 -19.99 4.70 3.40
CA ASP A 256 -20.15 6.07 3.94
C ASP A 256 -19.05 7.04 3.45
N LYS A 257 -18.79 7.06 2.14
CA LYS A 257 -17.76 7.86 1.44
C LYS A 257 -16.31 7.47 1.73
N LYS A 258 -16.06 6.46 2.55
CA LYS A 258 -14.72 5.95 2.85
C LYS A 258 -14.45 4.64 2.11
N ILE A 259 -13.19 4.43 1.80
CA ILE A 259 -12.71 3.19 1.22
C ILE A 259 -12.17 2.28 2.32
N PHE A 260 -12.62 1.05 2.32
CA PHE A 260 -12.13 -0.03 3.18
C PHE A 260 -11.42 -1.07 2.33
N MET A 261 -10.24 -1.45 2.75
CA MET A 261 -9.40 -2.42 2.06
C MET A 261 -9.18 -3.64 2.93
N THR A 262 -9.65 -4.80 2.50
CA THR A 262 -9.43 -6.08 3.18
C THR A 262 -8.47 -6.94 2.39
N GLY A 263 -7.46 -7.48 3.06
CA GLY A 263 -6.50 -8.37 2.44
C GLY A 263 -5.77 -9.27 3.43
N PRO A 264 -5.07 -10.28 2.94
CA PRO A 264 -4.30 -11.19 3.78
C PRO A 264 -3.09 -10.50 4.39
N ALA A 265 -2.58 -11.11 5.45
CA ALA A 265 -1.28 -10.82 6.05
C ALA A 265 -0.65 -12.17 6.44
N ARG A 266 0.61 -12.38 6.08
CA ARG A 266 1.28 -13.66 6.30
C ARG A 266 2.62 -13.47 6.97
N THR A 267 2.94 -14.33 7.94
CA THR A 267 4.29 -14.48 8.47
C THR A 267 5.02 -15.50 7.60
N THR A 268 6.13 -15.09 7.01
CA THR A 268 6.96 -15.94 6.16
C THR A 268 7.91 -16.77 7.02
N PHE A 269 8.63 -16.12 7.92
CA PHE A 269 9.52 -16.74 8.89
C PHE A 269 9.84 -15.78 10.04
N GLU A 270 10.45 -16.32 11.09
CA GLU A 270 10.99 -15.56 12.22
C GLU A 270 12.50 -15.78 12.33
N GLY A 271 13.18 -14.85 12.98
CA GLY A 271 14.61 -14.96 13.16
C GLY A 271 15.15 -14.05 14.25
N THR A 272 16.47 -14.11 14.42
CA THR A 272 17.19 -13.27 15.37
C THR A 272 18.43 -12.68 14.70
N LEU A 273 18.56 -11.36 14.72
CA LEU A 273 19.78 -10.66 14.34
C LEU A 273 20.79 -10.72 15.48
N LYS A 274 22.03 -11.12 15.14
CA LYS A 274 23.16 -11.06 16.08
C LYS A 274 23.65 -9.62 16.25
N GLU A 275 24.34 -9.34 17.38
CA GLU A 275 24.88 -7.99 17.67
C GLU A 275 25.83 -7.48 16.61
N GLU A 276 26.68 -8.31 16.05
CA GLU A 276 27.59 -7.97 14.94
C GLU A 276 26.87 -7.42 13.69
N ASN A 277 25.57 -7.69 13.56
CA ASN A 277 24.71 -7.19 12.49
C ASN A 277 23.87 -5.98 12.90
N ILE A 278 23.92 -5.54 14.15
CA ILE A 278 23.20 -4.40 14.71
C ILE A 278 24.15 -3.22 14.88
N SER A 279 25.36 -3.49 15.40
CA SER A 279 26.41 -2.48 15.60
C SER A 279 27.11 -2.16 14.28
N ASN A 280 27.47 -0.88 14.08
CA ASN A 280 28.29 -0.42 12.96
C ASN A 280 29.73 -0.91 13.07
#